data_698463a2de659b6bb2325f94eeac01a8
#
_entry.id   698463a2de659b6bb2325f94eeac01a8
#
_cell.length_a   1.000
_cell.length_b   1.000
_cell.length_c   1.000
_cell.angle_alpha   90.00
_cell.angle_beta   90.00
_cell.angle_gamma   90.00
#
_symmetry.space_group_name_H-M   'P 1'
#
loop_
_entity.id
_entity.type
_entity.pdbx_description
1 polymer ?
#
loop_
_entity_poly.entity_id
_entity_poly.type
_entity_poly.pdbx_seq_one_letter_code
_entity_poly.pdbx_strand_id
1 'polypeptide(L)'
;MNYKKLGNTDLKVSTICLGTMTWGEQNSQNEGFQQMDYAIDQGVNFWDTAELYSIPPKAETFGYTETIIGNWFKNSKKRDKIILATKVCGPMRSYVRGGGNQYGKKNLTEAIEGSLKRLQTDYIDLYQLHWPERNTNMFGR
;
A
#
# COMPACT_ATOMS: atom_id res chain seq x y z
N MET A 1 3.71 13.63 -18.47
CA MET A 1 2.93 12.48 -17.98
C MET A 1 1.53 12.49 -18.56
N ASN A 2 1.00 11.34 -18.97
CA ASN A 2 -0.39 11.19 -19.39
C ASN A 2 -1.25 10.72 -18.23
N TYR A 3 -2.52 11.14 -18.21
CA TYR A 3 -3.48 10.80 -17.15
C TYR A 3 -4.75 10.21 -17.74
N LYS A 4 -5.41 9.32 -17.01
CA LYS A 4 -6.71 8.74 -17.36
C LYS A 4 -7.58 8.53 -16.12
N LYS A 5 -8.87 8.40 -16.31
CA LYS A 5 -9.79 8.03 -15.21
C LYS A 5 -9.51 6.61 -14.75
N LEU A 6 -9.56 6.38 -13.44
CA LEU A 6 -9.52 5.05 -12.84
C LEU A 6 -10.93 4.44 -12.90
N GLY A 7 -11.16 3.60 -13.91
CA GLY A 7 -12.46 3.02 -14.15
C GLY A 7 -13.56 4.08 -14.32
N ASN A 8 -14.68 3.89 -13.60
CA ASN A 8 -15.84 4.80 -13.61
C ASN A 8 -15.79 5.84 -12.49
N THR A 9 -14.66 5.99 -11.81
CA THR A 9 -14.47 6.98 -10.74
C THR A 9 -14.07 8.34 -11.30
N ASP A 10 -14.09 9.37 -10.46
CA ASP A 10 -13.56 10.69 -10.80
C ASP A 10 -12.06 10.83 -10.54
N LEU A 11 -11.40 9.77 -10.06
CA LEU A 11 -9.96 9.76 -9.82
C LEU A 11 -9.19 9.81 -11.15
N LYS A 12 -8.34 10.79 -11.30
CA LYS A 12 -7.51 11.01 -12.49
C LYS A 12 -6.06 10.59 -12.18
N VAL A 13 -5.70 9.39 -12.60
CA VAL A 13 -4.41 8.76 -12.31
C VAL A 13 -3.43 8.90 -13.46
N SER A 14 -2.14 9.01 -13.12
CA SER A 14 -1.06 8.88 -14.10
C SER A 14 -1.08 7.49 -14.74
N THR A 15 -0.70 7.39 -16.01
CA THR A 15 -0.64 6.10 -16.72
C THR A 15 0.47 5.18 -16.22
N ILE A 16 1.41 5.74 -15.46
CA ILE A 16 2.43 5.01 -14.69
C ILE A 16 2.01 5.01 -13.23
N CYS A 17 2.11 3.86 -12.58
CA CYS A 17 1.89 3.68 -11.15
C CYS A 17 3.22 3.38 -10.46
N LEU A 18 3.50 4.06 -9.35
CA LEU A 18 4.68 3.81 -8.54
C LEU A 18 4.40 2.62 -7.61
N GLY A 19 5.09 1.51 -7.83
CA GLY A 19 5.13 0.38 -6.89
C GLY A 19 6.14 0.65 -5.77
N THR A 20 5.84 0.16 -4.57
CA THR A 20 6.59 0.54 -3.35
C THR A 20 7.12 -0.63 -2.52
N MET A 21 6.91 -1.85 -2.95
CA MET A 21 7.05 -3.06 -2.14
C MET A 21 8.46 -3.35 -1.60
N THR A 22 9.47 -2.67 -2.12
CA THR A 22 10.88 -2.91 -1.73
C THR A 22 11.36 -2.00 -0.60
N TRP A 23 10.63 -0.92 -0.31
CA TRP A 23 11.03 0.05 0.70
C TRP A 23 10.88 -0.49 2.13
N GLY A 24 12.00 -0.47 2.85
CA GLY A 24 12.08 -0.98 4.21
C GLY A 24 12.75 -2.35 4.34
N GLU A 25 13.05 -3.00 3.22
CA GLU A 25 13.78 -4.29 3.17
C GLU A 25 14.93 -4.23 2.17
N GLN A 26 14.64 -4.00 0.89
CA GLN A 26 15.64 -3.91 -0.18
C GLN A 26 16.14 -2.46 -0.38
N ASN A 27 15.33 -1.49 -0.02
CA ASN A 27 15.67 -0.08 -0.07
C ASN A 27 15.42 0.56 1.31
N SER A 28 16.27 1.49 1.66
CA SER A 28 16.13 2.31 2.86
C SER A 28 14.96 3.32 2.73
N GLN A 29 14.56 3.90 3.87
CA GLN A 29 13.58 5.00 3.87
C GLN A 29 14.05 6.18 3.03
N ASN A 30 15.34 6.52 3.09
CA ASN A 30 15.89 7.65 2.32
C ASN A 30 15.82 7.41 0.82
N GLU A 31 16.12 6.19 0.35
CA GLU A 31 15.94 5.84 -1.06
C GLU A 31 14.47 5.88 -1.47
N GLY A 32 13.56 5.41 -0.60
CA GLY A 32 12.12 5.55 -0.82
C GLY A 32 11.69 7.00 -0.95
N PHE A 33 12.20 7.89 -0.12
CA PHE A 33 11.92 9.33 -0.18
C PHE A 33 12.39 9.95 -1.50
N GLN A 34 13.61 9.62 -1.93
CA GLN A 34 14.13 10.09 -3.23
C GLN A 34 13.28 9.60 -4.41
N GLN A 35 12.82 8.35 -4.37
CA GLN A 35 11.94 7.81 -5.41
C GLN A 35 10.56 8.48 -5.41
N MET A 36 9.98 8.76 -4.23
CA MET A 36 8.72 9.48 -4.09
C MET A 36 8.83 10.93 -4.61
N ASP A 37 9.88 11.64 -4.23
CA ASP A 37 10.13 13.00 -4.72
C ASP A 37 10.30 13.03 -6.22
N TYR A 38 11.12 12.13 -6.77
CA TYR A 38 11.29 12.02 -8.22
C TYR A 38 9.98 11.66 -8.94
N ALA A 39 9.21 10.72 -8.40
CA ALA A 39 7.95 10.31 -9.00
C ALA A 39 6.96 11.48 -9.13
N ILE A 40 6.80 12.25 -8.05
CA ILE A 40 5.88 13.40 -8.07
C ILE A 40 6.37 14.50 -8.99
N ASP A 41 7.67 14.76 -9.06
CA ASP A 41 8.27 15.72 -9.97
C ASP A 41 8.07 15.34 -11.44
N GLN A 42 8.01 14.03 -11.74
CA GLN A 42 7.67 13.50 -13.06
C GLN A 42 6.16 13.42 -13.32
N GLY A 43 5.31 13.82 -12.37
CA GLY A 43 3.86 13.79 -12.48
C GLY A 43 3.23 12.41 -12.23
N VAL A 44 3.94 11.49 -11.62
CA VAL A 44 3.40 10.18 -11.20
C VAL A 44 2.63 10.36 -9.90
N ASN A 45 1.31 10.45 -9.99
CA ASN A 45 0.43 10.67 -8.84
C ASN A 45 -0.26 9.41 -8.32
N PHE A 46 -0.12 8.27 -8.98
CA PHE A 46 -0.74 7.02 -8.60
C PHE A 46 0.31 6.10 -7.96
N TRP A 47 0.12 5.77 -6.69
CA TRP A 47 1.06 4.96 -5.91
C TRP A 47 0.38 3.74 -5.33
N ASP A 48 1.06 2.58 -5.39
CA ASP A 48 0.54 1.30 -4.92
C ASP A 48 1.43 0.74 -3.81
N THR A 49 0.84 0.50 -2.66
CA THR A 49 1.45 -0.15 -1.50
C THR A 49 0.56 -1.27 -0.96
N ALA A 50 0.92 -1.89 0.15
CA ALA A 50 0.10 -2.89 0.84
C ALA A 50 0.46 -2.99 2.32
N GLU A 51 -0.51 -3.43 3.12
CA GLU A 51 -0.32 -3.75 4.52
C GLU A 51 0.83 -4.76 4.74
N LEU A 52 0.95 -5.75 3.84
CA LEU A 52 1.97 -6.80 3.94
C LEU A 52 3.41 -6.30 3.71
N TYR A 53 3.60 -5.21 2.96
CA TYR A 53 4.94 -4.78 2.55
C TYR A 53 5.78 -4.27 3.74
N SER A 54 7.07 -4.53 3.72
CA SER A 54 8.02 -4.74 2.62
C SER A 54 8.13 -6.20 2.18
N ILE A 55 8.77 -6.38 1.01
CA ILE A 55 9.07 -7.68 0.42
C ILE A 55 10.60 -7.88 0.37
N PRO A 56 11.12 -9.07 0.77
CA PRO A 56 10.40 -10.27 1.22
C PRO A 56 9.64 -10.07 2.54
N PRO A 57 8.44 -10.69 2.69
CA PRO A 57 7.58 -10.45 3.84
C PRO A 57 8.12 -11.14 5.11
N LYS A 58 8.26 -10.35 6.17
CA LYS A 58 8.70 -10.78 7.50
C LYS A 58 7.80 -10.14 8.57
N ALA A 59 7.68 -10.78 9.72
CA ALA A 59 6.91 -10.22 10.84
C ALA A 59 7.47 -8.87 11.31
N GLU A 60 8.79 -8.73 11.30
CA GLU A 60 9.53 -7.56 11.78
C GLU A 60 9.34 -6.34 10.87
N THR A 61 9.11 -6.55 9.57
CA THR A 61 8.96 -5.49 8.57
C THR A 61 7.53 -5.34 8.04
N PHE A 62 6.59 -6.06 8.64
CA PHE A 62 5.16 -5.96 8.32
C PHE A 62 4.65 -4.52 8.48
N GLY A 63 4.09 -3.97 7.40
CA GLY A 63 3.57 -2.61 7.38
C GLY A 63 4.64 -1.51 7.29
N TYR A 64 5.91 -1.87 7.16
CA TYR A 64 6.99 -0.87 7.20
C TYR A 64 7.00 0.03 5.97
N THR A 65 6.66 -0.48 4.79
CA THR A 65 6.52 0.35 3.58
C THR A 65 5.45 1.43 3.74
N GLU A 66 4.29 1.09 4.31
CA GLU A 66 3.26 2.09 4.63
C GLU A 66 3.76 3.14 5.64
N THR A 67 4.55 2.73 6.63
CA THR A 67 5.17 3.66 7.59
C THR A 67 6.13 4.64 6.91
N ILE A 68 6.96 4.17 5.97
CA ILE A 68 7.86 5.02 5.17
C ILE A 68 7.06 6.05 4.36
N ILE A 69 5.99 5.62 3.70
CA ILE A 69 5.11 6.52 2.94
C ILE A 69 4.45 7.54 3.87
N GLY A 70 3.96 7.11 5.03
CA GLY A 70 3.37 8.00 6.04
C GLY A 70 4.36 9.06 6.54
N ASN A 71 5.61 8.68 6.78
CA ASN A 71 6.67 9.61 7.15
C ASN A 71 6.91 10.65 6.04
N TRP A 72 6.90 10.22 4.78
CA TRP A 72 7.03 11.13 3.65
C TRP A 72 5.83 12.08 3.56
N PHE A 73 4.59 11.61 3.73
CA PHE A 73 3.40 12.47 3.75
C PHE A 73 3.49 13.54 4.86
N LYS A 74 3.92 13.12 6.06
CA LYS A 74 4.10 14.04 7.18
C LYS A 74 5.12 15.14 6.86
N ASN A 75 6.24 14.76 6.25
CA ASN A 75 7.34 15.69 5.96
C ASN A 75 7.03 16.59 4.77
N SER A 76 6.54 16.02 3.68
CA SER A 76 6.30 16.73 2.41
C SER A 76 5.04 17.59 2.41
N LYS A 77 4.02 17.22 3.23
CA LYS A 77 2.67 17.81 3.21
C LYS A 77 1.96 17.66 1.86
N LYS A 78 2.31 16.63 1.07
CA LYS A 78 1.80 16.42 -0.30
C LYS A 78 0.82 15.24 -0.40
N ARG A 79 0.15 14.83 0.71
CA ARG A 79 -0.81 13.70 0.67
C ARG A 79 -1.93 13.93 -0.36
N ASP A 80 -2.41 15.14 -0.46
CA ASP A 80 -3.48 15.55 -1.39
C ASP A 80 -3.10 15.48 -2.88
N LYS A 81 -1.82 15.36 -3.18
CA LYS A 81 -1.31 15.22 -4.57
C LYS A 81 -1.25 13.76 -5.04
N ILE A 82 -1.45 12.81 -4.15
CA ILE A 82 -1.26 11.39 -4.41
C ILE A 82 -2.60 10.65 -4.35
N ILE A 83 -2.88 9.86 -5.37
CA ILE A 83 -3.91 8.84 -5.36
C ILE A 83 -3.25 7.55 -4.87
N LEU A 84 -3.60 7.16 -3.65
CA LEU A 84 -2.94 6.08 -2.94
C LEU A 84 -3.79 4.82 -2.94
N ALA A 85 -3.23 3.75 -3.48
CA ALA A 85 -3.77 2.40 -3.34
C ALA A 85 -3.02 1.65 -2.24
N THR A 86 -3.75 0.98 -1.36
CA THR A 86 -3.19 -0.03 -0.45
C THR A 86 -4.08 -1.26 -0.41
N LYS A 87 -3.63 -2.31 0.29
CA LYS A 87 -4.28 -3.62 0.24
C LYS A 87 -4.31 -4.26 1.61
N VAL A 88 -5.44 -4.85 1.98
CA VAL A 88 -5.49 -5.74 3.14
C VAL A 88 -4.70 -7.02 2.86
N CYS A 89 -3.88 -7.45 3.81
CA CYS A 89 -3.18 -8.73 3.73
C CYS A 89 -4.21 -9.87 3.72
N GLY A 90 -4.09 -10.78 2.77
CA GLY A 90 -4.90 -11.99 2.74
C GLY A 90 -4.44 -13.05 3.75
N PRO A 91 -5.05 -14.24 3.75
CA PRO A 91 -4.68 -15.35 4.63
C PRO A 91 -3.24 -15.81 4.42
N MET A 92 -2.76 -16.76 5.22
CA MET A 92 -1.48 -17.47 5.12
C MET A 92 -0.29 -16.85 5.88
N ARG A 93 -0.44 -15.70 6.51
CA ARG A 93 0.61 -15.09 7.37
C ARG A 93 0.15 -15.09 8.81
N SER A 94 0.65 -16.05 9.61
CA SER A 94 0.22 -16.22 11.02
C SER A 94 0.47 -14.98 11.89
N TYR A 95 1.49 -14.20 11.58
CA TYR A 95 1.77 -12.95 12.28
C TYR A 95 0.81 -11.80 11.91
N VAL A 96 0.00 -11.96 10.87
CA VAL A 96 -1.04 -10.99 10.50
C VAL A 96 -2.38 -11.50 11.04
N ARG A 97 -2.83 -10.97 12.17
CA ARG A 97 -4.13 -11.30 12.80
C ARG A 97 -4.41 -12.80 12.89
N GLY A 98 -3.36 -13.63 13.13
CA GLY A 98 -3.47 -15.09 13.27
C GLY A 98 -3.54 -15.88 11.96
N GLY A 99 -3.51 -15.22 10.79
CA GLY A 99 -3.38 -15.87 9.47
C GLY A 99 -4.62 -16.60 8.93
N GLY A 100 -5.74 -16.58 9.65
CA GLY A 100 -7.01 -17.18 9.24
C GLY A 100 -7.78 -16.32 8.22
N ASN A 101 -9.12 -16.32 8.33
CA ASN A 101 -9.97 -15.46 7.48
C ASN A 101 -9.61 -13.99 7.68
N GLN A 102 -9.07 -13.37 6.64
CA GLN A 102 -8.59 -11.99 6.67
C GLN A 102 -9.60 -10.99 6.11
N TYR A 103 -10.67 -11.45 5.43
CA TYR A 103 -11.65 -10.59 4.77
C TYR A 103 -13.00 -10.52 5.51
N GLY A 104 -13.06 -11.03 6.73
CA GLY A 104 -14.18 -10.79 7.62
C GLY A 104 -14.21 -9.33 8.09
N LYS A 105 -15.40 -8.79 8.40
CA LYS A 105 -15.62 -7.39 8.79
C LYS A 105 -14.62 -6.90 9.85
N LYS A 106 -14.40 -7.68 10.92
CA LYS A 106 -13.45 -7.33 11.99
C LYS A 106 -12.04 -7.13 11.45
N ASN A 107 -11.54 -8.10 10.67
CA ASN A 107 -10.19 -8.06 10.14
C ASN A 107 -9.99 -6.92 9.11
N LEU A 108 -10.99 -6.68 8.27
CA LEU A 108 -10.97 -5.55 7.34
C LEU A 108 -10.92 -4.21 8.07
N THR A 109 -11.71 -4.06 9.15
CA THR A 109 -11.69 -2.85 9.98
C THR A 109 -10.32 -2.64 10.62
N GLU A 110 -9.77 -3.66 11.29
CA GLU A 110 -8.44 -3.59 11.90
C GLU A 110 -7.34 -3.29 10.87
N ALA A 111 -7.43 -3.90 9.70
CA ALA A 111 -6.45 -3.70 8.62
C ALA A 111 -6.46 -2.26 8.10
N ILE A 112 -7.63 -1.71 7.78
CA ILE A 112 -7.74 -0.35 7.26
C ILE A 112 -7.33 0.69 8.29
N GLU A 113 -7.74 0.53 9.55
CA GLU A 113 -7.33 1.41 10.66
C GLU A 113 -5.82 1.38 10.87
N GLY A 114 -5.22 0.19 10.81
CA GLY A 114 -3.77 0.01 10.88
C GLY A 114 -3.05 0.70 9.72
N SER A 115 -3.55 0.55 8.49
CA SER A 115 -2.99 1.22 7.31
C SER A 115 -3.09 2.74 7.41
N LEU A 116 -4.24 3.29 7.79
CA LEU A 116 -4.43 4.73 8.01
C LEU A 116 -3.43 5.29 9.03
N LYS A 117 -3.22 4.55 10.13
CA LYS A 117 -2.26 4.94 11.17
C LYS A 117 -0.82 4.93 10.65
N ARG A 118 -0.38 3.88 9.94
CA ARG A 118 0.97 3.79 9.39
C ARG A 118 1.21 4.84 8.31
N LEU A 119 0.24 5.05 7.44
CA LEU A 119 0.26 6.05 6.36
C LEU A 119 0.09 7.49 6.85
N GLN A 120 -0.28 7.69 8.13
CA GLN A 120 -0.49 9.01 8.75
C GLN A 120 -1.47 9.88 7.93
N THR A 121 -2.58 9.29 7.51
CA THR A 121 -3.64 9.92 6.72
C THR A 121 -5.01 9.43 7.21
N ASP A 122 -6.05 10.20 6.96
CA ASP A 122 -7.43 9.89 7.32
C ASP A 122 -8.25 9.28 6.17
N TYR A 123 -7.63 9.12 4.99
CA TYR A 123 -8.28 8.51 3.83
C TYR A 123 -7.32 7.69 2.96
N ILE A 124 -7.88 6.71 2.26
CA ILE A 124 -7.25 5.89 1.23
C ILE A 124 -8.11 6.01 -0.03
N ASP A 125 -7.49 6.22 -1.18
CA ASP A 125 -8.21 6.43 -2.45
C ASP A 125 -8.70 5.12 -3.07
N LEU A 126 -7.89 4.04 -2.97
CA LEU A 126 -8.22 2.71 -3.46
C LEU A 126 -7.80 1.66 -2.44
N TYR A 127 -8.78 0.87 -1.94
CA TYR A 127 -8.50 -0.23 -1.02
C TYR A 127 -8.78 -1.57 -1.68
N GLN A 128 -7.80 -2.47 -1.65
CA GLN A 128 -7.81 -3.71 -2.43
C GLN A 128 -7.74 -4.93 -1.53
N LEU A 129 -8.31 -6.06 -1.98
CA LEU A 129 -8.04 -7.38 -1.45
C LEU A 129 -6.77 -7.92 -2.12
N HIS A 130 -5.72 -8.24 -1.34
CA HIS A 130 -4.40 -8.52 -1.90
C HIS A 130 -4.37 -9.79 -2.75
N TRP A 131 -5.15 -10.80 -2.35
CA TRP A 131 -5.39 -12.05 -3.10
C TRP A 131 -6.69 -12.71 -2.66
N PRO A 132 -7.21 -13.68 -3.40
CA PRO A 132 -8.47 -14.33 -3.04
C PRO A 132 -8.38 -15.12 -1.73
N GLU A 133 -9.49 -15.12 -0.97
CA GLU A 133 -9.68 -15.95 0.23
C GLU A 133 -10.77 -16.99 -0.05
N ARG A 134 -10.41 -18.05 -0.72
CA ARG A 134 -11.28 -19.18 -1.05
C ARG A 134 -10.42 -20.42 -1.31
N ASN A 135 -11.03 -21.61 -1.23
CA ASN A 135 -10.37 -22.88 -1.53
C ASN A 135 -10.05 -22.99 -3.02
N THR A 136 -9.08 -22.29 -3.47
CA THR A 136 -8.55 -22.32 -4.83
C THR A 136 -7.08 -22.65 -4.79
N ASN A 137 -6.62 -23.38 -5.81
CA ASN A 137 -5.20 -23.62 -6.01
C ASN A 137 -4.51 -22.27 -6.31
N MET A 138 -3.86 -21.70 -5.31
CA MET A 138 -3.16 -20.43 -5.41
C MET A 138 -1.66 -20.69 -5.47
N PHE A 139 -1.01 -20.26 -6.54
CA PHE A 139 0.43 -20.49 -6.80
C PHE A 139 0.84 -21.98 -6.76
N GLY A 140 -0.05 -22.89 -7.18
CA GLY A 140 0.24 -24.33 -7.22
C GLY A 140 0.25 -25.03 -5.86
N ARG A 141 -0.37 -24.44 -4.84
CA ARG A 141 -0.44 -24.96 -3.46
C ARG A 141 -1.85 -25.32 -3.06
#